data_111d4aa43d5e105a6d7c72c0f9e6b3f7
#
_entry.id   111d4aa43d5e105a6d7c72c0f9e6b3f7
#
_cell.length_a   1.000
_cell.length_b   1.000
_cell.length_c   1.000
_cell.angle_alpha   90.00
_cell.angle_beta   90.00
_cell.angle_gamma   90.00
#
_symmetry.space_group_name_H-M   'P 1'
#
loop_
_entity.id
_entity.type
_entity.pdbx_description
1 polymer ?
#
loop_
_entity_poly.entity_id
_entity_poly.type
_entity_poly.pdbx_seq_one_letter_code
_entity_poly.pdbx_strand_id
1 'polypeptide(L)'
;GQAIYDVVDKVDPADNERLRKEALEKARKADLIIYIGGLNKNCRQDCENADREGYGLSFGQDELISDLAKIQKNIVVVTFGGNAFSMPWIDKVGGMIHCWYLGSMAGEAVTDVLSGKVNPNGKLPVTFAQRLDDYGFAQYGKEAYPGVDKQVYYKEGIFVGYRHFDTHKVKPLFPFGFGLSYTTFCYSKPRISATSLKGDGTLTVSVDIKNTGKRAGKEIVQLYIGERNPAEERPLKELKGFDKVDLQPGETQTVSFEIGKEMLSYFSAKSHDWTVDDATFDAYVCASSEDVRGRLTFDYQK
;
A
#
# COMPACT_ATOMS: atom_id res chain seq x y z
N GLY A 1 15.97 28.39 5.32
CA GLY A 1 14.93 27.91 4.39
C GLY A 1 15.20 28.33 2.94
N GLN A 2 15.50 29.62 2.69
CA GLN A 2 15.71 30.16 1.34
C GLN A 2 16.87 29.53 0.57
N ALA A 3 17.98 29.20 1.26
CA ALA A 3 19.17 28.64 0.62
C ALA A 3 18.99 27.22 0.03
N ILE A 4 18.03 26.45 0.53
CA ILE A 4 17.74 25.09 0.02
C ILE A 4 16.90 25.17 -1.26
N TYR A 5 16.01 26.13 -1.34
CA TYR A 5 15.19 26.37 -2.54
C TYR A 5 16.06 26.84 -3.73
N ASP A 6 17.10 27.62 -3.46
CA ASP A 6 18.01 28.13 -4.49
C ASP A 6 18.93 27.07 -5.12
N VAL A 7 19.14 25.92 -4.47
CA VAL A 7 20.00 24.85 -4.99
C VAL A 7 19.30 24.01 -6.04
N VAL A 8 17.99 23.76 -5.88
CA VAL A 8 17.22 22.93 -6.81
C VAL A 8 16.98 23.66 -8.14
N ASP A 9 16.80 24.97 -8.10
CA ASP A 9 16.60 25.81 -9.31
C ASP A 9 17.91 26.08 -10.09
N LYS A 10 19.07 25.65 -9.57
CA LYS A 10 20.40 25.89 -10.17
C LYS A 10 21.01 24.68 -10.87
N VAL A 11 20.28 23.58 -11.04
CA VAL A 11 20.80 22.44 -11.82
C VAL A 11 20.79 22.83 -13.29
N ASP A 12 21.98 22.92 -13.89
CA ASP A 12 22.12 23.23 -15.31
C ASP A 12 21.48 22.09 -16.15
N PRO A 13 20.49 22.39 -17.01
CA PRO A 13 19.90 21.39 -17.90
C PRO A 13 20.92 20.64 -18.74
N ALA A 14 22.02 21.30 -19.15
CA ALA A 14 23.12 20.68 -19.90
C ALA A 14 23.87 19.63 -19.07
N ASP A 15 24.04 19.84 -17.78
CA ASP A 15 24.64 18.86 -16.86
C ASP A 15 23.73 17.65 -16.69
N ASN A 16 22.42 17.85 -16.57
CA ASN A 16 21.46 16.75 -16.50
C ASN A 16 21.53 15.85 -17.73
N GLU A 17 21.55 16.43 -18.92
CA GLU A 17 21.62 15.68 -20.16
C GLU A 17 22.95 14.92 -20.28
N ARG A 18 24.06 15.54 -19.91
CA ARG A 18 25.38 14.91 -19.88
C ARG A 18 25.42 13.73 -18.92
N LEU A 19 24.95 13.90 -17.69
CA LEU A 19 24.90 12.86 -16.66
C LEU A 19 23.99 11.71 -17.05
N ARG A 20 22.84 12.01 -17.67
CA ARG A 20 21.92 10.99 -18.22
C ARG A 20 22.60 10.16 -19.28
N LYS A 21 23.26 10.77 -20.26
CA LYS A 21 24.03 10.04 -21.31
C LYS A 21 25.09 9.13 -20.70
N GLU A 22 25.85 9.65 -19.76
CA GLU A 22 26.89 8.87 -19.06
C GLU A 22 26.29 7.66 -18.32
N ALA A 23 25.17 7.84 -17.61
CA ALA A 23 24.47 6.74 -16.95
C ALA A 23 24.00 5.67 -17.94
N LEU A 24 23.43 6.06 -19.07
CA LEU A 24 22.97 5.12 -20.11
C LEU A 24 24.14 4.37 -20.78
N GLU A 25 25.28 5.03 -20.98
CA GLU A 25 26.50 4.37 -21.52
C GLU A 25 27.07 3.34 -20.55
N LYS A 26 27.11 3.66 -19.25
CA LYS A 26 27.54 2.71 -18.21
C LYS A 26 26.57 1.53 -18.09
N ALA A 27 25.28 1.80 -18.17
CA ALA A 27 24.22 0.78 -18.11
C ALA A 27 24.35 -0.29 -19.19
N ARG A 28 24.80 0.07 -20.42
CA ARG A 28 25.02 -0.90 -21.51
C ARG A 28 26.11 -1.92 -21.22
N LYS A 29 26.99 -1.64 -20.28
CA LYS A 29 28.16 -2.50 -19.92
C LYS A 29 27.93 -3.24 -18.60
N ALA A 30 26.78 -3.00 -17.94
CA ALA A 30 26.49 -3.58 -16.63
C ALA A 30 25.69 -4.88 -16.79
N ASP A 31 25.98 -5.87 -15.95
CA ASP A 31 25.20 -7.12 -15.87
C ASP A 31 23.90 -6.93 -15.07
N LEU A 32 23.90 -5.97 -14.15
CA LEU A 32 22.78 -5.60 -13.28
C LEU A 32 22.79 -4.10 -13.05
N ILE A 33 21.63 -3.48 -13.12
CA ILE A 33 21.43 -2.08 -12.71
C ILE A 33 20.68 -2.06 -11.40
N ILE A 34 21.22 -1.37 -10.40
CA ILE A 34 20.50 -1.00 -9.20
C ILE A 34 20.29 0.51 -9.25
N TYR A 35 19.06 0.93 -9.56
CA TYR A 35 18.67 2.33 -9.50
C TYR A 35 18.26 2.69 -8.07
N ILE A 36 18.84 3.75 -7.53
CA ILE A 36 18.47 4.28 -6.20
C ILE A 36 18.01 5.73 -6.38
N GLY A 37 16.77 6.00 -6.00
CA GLY A 37 16.16 7.30 -6.16
C GLY A 37 14.88 7.46 -5.34
N GLY A 38 13.95 8.25 -5.82
CA GLY A 38 12.69 8.51 -5.16
C GLY A 38 12.49 9.98 -4.80
N LEU A 39 11.82 10.22 -3.69
CA LEU A 39 11.52 11.53 -3.14
C LEU A 39 12.42 11.82 -1.94
N ASN A 40 12.58 13.08 -1.61
CA ASN A 40 13.28 13.52 -0.42
C ASN A 40 12.58 14.74 0.20
N LYS A 41 13.05 15.20 1.36
CA LYS A 41 12.47 16.35 2.07
C LYS A 41 12.86 17.71 1.50
N ASN A 42 13.31 17.79 0.27
CA ASN A 42 13.55 19.04 -0.42
C ASN A 42 12.27 19.60 -1.02
N CYS A 43 12.29 20.90 -1.32
CA CYS A 43 11.17 21.62 -1.93
C CYS A 43 10.61 20.88 -3.15
N ARG A 44 9.28 20.90 -3.30
CA ARG A 44 8.53 20.32 -4.43
C ARG A 44 8.66 18.82 -4.60
N GLN A 45 9.06 18.11 -3.56
CA GLN A 45 9.11 16.65 -3.55
C GLN A 45 8.26 16.05 -2.44
N ASP A 46 8.71 16.15 -1.18
CA ASP A 46 8.05 15.53 -0.03
C ASP A 46 8.37 16.32 1.24
N CYS A 47 8.02 17.62 1.26
CA CYS A 47 8.32 18.53 2.35
C CYS A 47 7.09 19.33 2.78
N GLU A 48 7.14 19.90 3.98
CA GLU A 48 6.15 20.84 4.47
C GLU A 48 6.15 22.12 3.64
N ASN A 49 4.97 22.71 3.47
CA ASN A 49 4.71 23.98 2.77
C ASN A 49 4.97 23.98 1.25
N ALA A 50 5.28 22.85 0.65
CA ALA A 50 5.45 22.77 -0.80
C ALA A 50 5.06 21.39 -1.31
N ASP A 51 3.88 21.31 -1.92
CA ASP A 51 3.41 20.11 -2.57
C ASP A 51 4.21 19.78 -3.82
N ARG A 52 4.27 18.52 -4.15
CA ARG A 52 4.81 18.03 -5.40
C ARG A 52 3.89 18.44 -6.55
N GLU A 53 4.46 18.93 -7.65
CA GLU A 53 3.69 19.44 -8.81
C GLU A 53 2.97 18.31 -9.58
N GLY A 54 3.46 17.08 -9.48
CA GLY A 54 2.88 15.91 -10.16
C GLY A 54 2.88 14.68 -9.30
N TYR A 55 2.19 13.64 -9.76
CA TYR A 55 2.10 12.37 -9.05
C TYR A 55 3.28 11.42 -9.32
N GLY A 56 4.12 11.70 -10.34
CA GLY A 56 5.34 10.93 -10.66
C GLY A 56 6.53 11.28 -9.77
N LEU A 57 7.66 10.66 -10.06
CA LEU A 57 8.94 11.00 -9.47
C LEU A 57 9.47 12.30 -10.09
N SER A 58 10.00 13.20 -9.26
CA SER A 58 10.51 14.49 -9.69
C SER A 58 11.81 14.36 -10.49
N PHE A 59 12.17 15.44 -11.23
CA PHE A 59 13.46 15.61 -11.91
C PHE A 59 13.82 14.57 -12.98
N GLY A 60 12.84 14.09 -13.75
CA GLY A 60 13.08 13.17 -14.86
C GLY A 60 13.50 11.77 -14.43
N GLN A 61 13.25 11.39 -13.19
CA GLN A 61 13.57 10.04 -12.69
C GLN A 61 12.77 8.96 -13.42
N ASP A 62 11.49 9.18 -13.69
CA ASP A 62 10.64 8.21 -14.40
C ASP A 62 11.12 7.95 -15.82
N GLU A 63 11.60 8.99 -16.52
CA GLU A 63 12.19 8.91 -17.85
C GLU A 63 13.52 8.15 -17.81
N LEU A 64 14.38 8.45 -16.83
CA LEU A 64 15.67 7.78 -16.69
C LEU A 64 15.48 6.29 -16.41
N ILE A 65 14.60 5.91 -15.48
CA ILE A 65 14.30 4.50 -15.18
C ILE A 65 13.75 3.80 -16.42
N SER A 66 12.85 4.47 -17.15
CA SER A 66 12.26 3.93 -18.38
C SER A 66 13.32 3.68 -19.46
N ASP A 67 14.30 4.57 -19.61
CA ASP A 67 15.38 4.43 -20.58
C ASP A 67 16.40 3.35 -20.16
N LEU A 68 16.73 3.27 -18.89
CA LEU A 68 17.56 2.20 -18.33
C LEU A 68 16.92 0.82 -18.57
N ALA A 69 15.61 0.71 -18.37
CA ALA A 69 14.87 -0.53 -18.61
C ALA A 69 14.78 -0.95 -20.08
N LYS A 70 14.93 -0.01 -21.04
CA LYS A 70 15.08 -0.32 -22.46
C LYS A 70 16.44 -0.93 -22.80
N ILE A 71 17.48 -0.55 -22.05
CA ILE A 71 18.86 -1.00 -22.28
C ILE A 71 19.09 -2.36 -21.63
N GLN A 72 18.63 -2.53 -20.38
CA GLN A 72 18.90 -3.70 -19.57
C GLN A 72 17.64 -4.11 -18.81
N LYS A 73 17.19 -5.35 -19.00
CA LYS A 73 16.02 -5.91 -18.28
C LYS A 73 16.35 -6.29 -16.83
N ASN A 74 17.62 -6.57 -16.56
CA ASN A 74 18.08 -6.89 -15.20
C ASN A 74 18.30 -5.59 -14.41
N ILE A 75 17.21 -4.92 -14.10
CA ILE A 75 17.19 -3.67 -13.33
C ILE A 75 16.32 -3.83 -12.08
N VAL A 76 16.85 -3.42 -10.94
CA VAL A 76 16.14 -3.29 -9.67
C VAL A 76 16.04 -1.82 -9.31
N VAL A 77 14.83 -1.35 -9.02
CA VAL A 77 14.57 0.02 -8.61
C VAL A 77 14.35 0.05 -7.12
N VAL A 78 15.13 0.88 -6.41
CA VAL A 78 14.99 1.15 -4.98
C VAL A 78 14.58 2.59 -4.82
N THR A 79 13.43 2.83 -4.20
CA THR A 79 12.92 4.18 -4.00
C THR A 79 12.74 4.52 -2.53
N PHE A 80 13.03 5.77 -2.21
CA PHE A 80 12.73 6.39 -0.93
C PHE A 80 11.62 7.44 -1.12
N GLY A 81 10.76 7.63 -0.12
CA GLY A 81 9.69 8.62 -0.17
C GLY A 81 8.65 8.39 0.93
N GLY A 82 7.96 9.45 1.33
CA GLY A 82 6.95 9.41 2.41
C GLY A 82 5.53 9.16 1.92
N ASN A 83 5.30 9.16 0.61
CA ASN A 83 3.96 8.99 0.04
C ASN A 83 3.97 8.20 -1.28
N ALA A 84 2.78 7.89 -1.80
CA ALA A 84 2.60 7.18 -3.06
C ALA A 84 2.97 8.06 -4.27
N PHE A 85 3.37 7.41 -5.37
CA PHE A 85 3.67 8.02 -6.66
C PHE A 85 3.37 7.04 -7.80
N SER A 86 3.19 7.55 -9.02
CA SER A 86 3.02 6.72 -10.21
C SER A 86 4.33 6.08 -10.64
N MET A 87 4.24 4.90 -11.26
CA MET A 87 5.40 4.13 -11.72
C MET A 87 5.17 3.64 -13.16
N PRO A 88 5.29 4.50 -14.16
CA PRO A 88 4.98 4.15 -15.56
C PRO A 88 5.95 3.11 -16.15
N TRP A 89 6.99 2.78 -15.42
CA TRP A 89 8.05 1.83 -15.76
C TRP A 89 7.93 0.48 -15.03
N ILE A 90 6.96 0.30 -14.13
CA ILE A 90 6.92 -0.86 -13.22
C ILE A 90 6.95 -2.21 -13.92
N ASP A 91 6.24 -2.37 -15.03
CA ASP A 91 6.20 -3.61 -15.81
C ASP A 91 7.47 -3.85 -16.66
N LYS A 92 8.42 -2.91 -16.65
CA LYS A 92 9.64 -2.96 -17.44
C LYS A 92 10.89 -3.28 -16.63
N VAL A 93 10.78 -3.32 -15.31
CA VAL A 93 11.89 -3.56 -14.38
C VAL A 93 11.81 -4.96 -13.78
N GLY A 94 12.97 -5.53 -13.41
CA GLY A 94 13.04 -6.87 -12.83
C GLY A 94 12.60 -6.94 -11.36
N GLY A 95 12.69 -5.82 -10.63
CA GLY A 95 12.25 -5.73 -9.25
C GLY A 95 12.14 -4.29 -8.77
N MET A 96 11.34 -4.10 -7.71
CA MET A 96 11.14 -2.80 -7.09
C MET A 96 11.05 -2.94 -5.58
N ILE A 97 11.76 -2.08 -4.84
CA ILE A 97 11.71 -1.95 -3.40
C ILE A 97 11.37 -0.51 -3.04
N HIS A 98 10.27 -0.31 -2.33
CA HIS A 98 9.92 1.00 -1.75
C HIS A 98 10.29 1.01 -0.27
N CYS A 99 11.18 1.92 0.10
CA CYS A 99 11.84 1.92 1.41
C CYS A 99 11.24 2.92 2.40
N TRP A 100 10.29 3.75 2.01
CA TRP A 100 9.81 4.86 2.83
C TRP A 100 10.98 5.75 3.27
N TYR A 101 10.94 6.33 4.47
CA TYR A 101 12.06 7.04 5.09
C TYR A 101 12.69 6.16 6.17
N LEU A 102 13.75 5.49 5.80
CA LEU A 102 14.57 4.71 6.71
C LEU A 102 15.47 5.64 7.52
N GLY A 103 15.82 5.24 8.71
CA GLY A 103 16.78 5.97 9.57
C GLY A 103 18.23 5.85 9.10
N SER A 104 19.18 6.08 10.01
CA SER A 104 20.62 6.09 9.73
C SER A 104 21.19 4.77 9.21
N MET A 105 20.50 3.64 9.43
CA MET A 105 20.90 2.31 8.94
C MET A 105 20.29 1.94 7.59
N ALA A 106 19.80 2.91 6.82
CA ALA A 106 19.12 2.69 5.53
C ALA A 106 19.94 1.87 4.54
N GLY A 107 21.22 2.18 4.40
CA GLY A 107 22.13 1.47 3.47
C GLY A 107 22.28 -0.01 3.82
N GLU A 108 22.45 -0.34 5.10
CA GLU A 108 22.53 -1.73 5.56
C GLU A 108 21.21 -2.47 5.34
N ALA A 109 20.07 -1.88 5.75
CA ALA A 109 18.76 -2.49 5.60
C ALA A 109 18.43 -2.80 4.13
N VAL A 110 18.69 -1.87 3.22
CA VAL A 110 18.48 -2.06 1.78
C VAL A 110 19.40 -3.15 1.23
N THR A 111 20.69 -3.13 1.61
CA THR A 111 21.67 -4.13 1.18
C THR A 111 21.31 -5.53 1.66
N ASP A 112 20.84 -5.68 2.89
CA ASP A 112 20.40 -6.96 3.45
C ASP A 112 19.19 -7.54 2.71
N VAL A 113 18.26 -6.70 2.27
CA VAL A 113 17.14 -7.14 1.42
C VAL A 113 17.64 -7.49 0.01
N LEU A 114 18.41 -6.62 -0.65
CA LEU A 114 18.91 -6.83 -2.01
C LEU A 114 19.76 -8.10 -2.13
N SER A 115 20.63 -8.36 -1.13
CA SER A 115 21.46 -9.57 -1.09
C SER A 115 20.69 -10.84 -0.74
N GLY A 116 19.46 -10.71 -0.26
CA GLY A 116 18.65 -11.82 0.23
C GLY A 116 19.05 -12.32 1.62
N LYS A 117 19.91 -11.59 2.36
CA LYS A 117 20.23 -11.87 3.75
C LYS A 117 18.99 -11.74 4.64
N VAL A 118 18.14 -10.75 4.33
CA VAL A 118 16.85 -10.56 4.97
C VAL A 118 15.72 -10.75 3.93
N ASN A 119 14.73 -11.53 4.27
CA ASN A 119 13.52 -11.69 3.46
C ASN A 119 12.55 -10.53 3.74
N PRO A 120 12.15 -9.72 2.75
CA PRO A 120 11.22 -8.62 2.94
C PRO A 120 9.86 -9.14 3.42
N ASN A 121 9.23 -8.39 4.32
CA ASN A 121 7.95 -8.74 4.92
C ASN A 121 7.06 -7.54 5.24
N GLY A 122 7.38 -6.38 4.67
CA GLY A 122 6.58 -5.16 4.79
C GLY A 122 5.34 -5.21 3.90
N LYS A 123 4.24 -4.64 4.38
CA LYS A 123 3.01 -4.42 3.60
C LYS A 123 2.76 -2.92 3.48
N LEU A 124 2.22 -2.49 2.34
CA LEU A 124 1.91 -1.08 2.09
C LEU A 124 0.83 -0.57 3.04
N PRO A 125 1.06 0.52 3.79
CA PRO A 125 0.07 1.13 4.67
C PRO A 125 -0.86 2.11 3.95
N VAL A 126 -0.69 2.25 2.63
CA VAL A 126 -1.51 3.11 1.75
C VAL A 126 -1.73 2.42 0.41
N THR A 127 -2.76 2.85 -0.31
CA THR A 127 -3.00 2.42 -1.70
C THR A 127 -2.18 3.29 -2.64
N PHE A 128 -1.43 2.67 -3.55
CA PHE A 128 -0.79 3.36 -4.66
C PHE A 128 -1.74 3.37 -5.86
N ALA A 129 -2.20 4.54 -6.25
CA ALA A 129 -3.00 4.71 -7.45
C ALA A 129 -2.15 4.61 -8.71
N GLN A 130 -2.76 4.30 -9.86
CA GLN A 130 -2.06 4.40 -11.15
C GLN A 130 -1.86 5.86 -11.56
N ARG A 131 -2.87 6.71 -11.26
CA ARG A 131 -2.88 8.15 -11.56
C ARG A 131 -3.47 8.91 -10.38
N LEU A 132 -3.16 10.19 -10.27
CA LEU A 132 -3.70 11.06 -9.23
C LEU A 132 -5.24 11.11 -9.28
N ASP A 133 -5.81 11.11 -10.47
CA ASP A 133 -7.26 11.16 -10.70
C ASP A 133 -8.01 9.90 -10.23
N ASP A 134 -7.32 8.83 -9.91
CA ASP A 134 -7.92 7.60 -9.39
C ASP A 134 -8.27 7.70 -7.90
N TYR A 135 -7.80 8.72 -7.18
CA TYR A 135 -8.17 8.94 -5.77
C TYR A 135 -9.55 9.60 -5.64
N GLY A 136 -10.29 9.24 -4.58
CA GLY A 136 -11.66 9.69 -4.35
C GLY A 136 -11.85 11.21 -4.33
N PHE A 137 -10.87 11.97 -3.85
CA PHE A 137 -10.93 13.44 -3.83
C PHE A 137 -10.89 14.06 -5.24
N ALA A 138 -10.26 13.41 -6.21
CA ALA A 138 -10.00 13.99 -7.52
C ALA A 138 -11.30 14.37 -8.28
N GLN A 139 -12.38 13.60 -8.10
CA GLN A 139 -13.68 13.88 -8.71
C GLN A 139 -14.31 15.20 -8.25
N TYR A 140 -13.86 15.75 -7.12
CA TYR A 140 -14.39 16.99 -6.56
C TYR A 140 -13.54 18.24 -6.90
N GLY A 141 -12.47 18.03 -7.67
CA GLY A 141 -11.61 19.11 -8.18
C GLY A 141 -10.90 19.91 -7.10
N LYS A 142 -10.65 21.19 -7.41
CA LYS A 142 -9.82 22.07 -6.56
C LYS A 142 -10.37 22.30 -5.16
N GLU A 143 -11.67 22.19 -4.94
CA GLU A 143 -12.27 22.36 -3.60
C GLU A 143 -11.84 21.26 -2.64
N ALA A 144 -11.63 20.02 -3.15
CA ALA A 144 -11.13 18.92 -2.35
C ALA A 144 -9.59 18.92 -2.25
N TYR A 145 -8.89 19.25 -3.36
CA TYR A 145 -7.44 19.34 -3.36
C TYR A 145 -6.95 20.22 -4.52
N PRO A 146 -6.03 21.16 -4.29
CA PRO A 146 -5.37 21.53 -3.03
C PRO A 146 -6.19 22.47 -2.12
N GLY A 147 -7.42 22.77 -2.46
CA GLY A 147 -8.29 23.70 -1.77
C GLY A 147 -8.47 25.03 -2.50
N VAL A 148 -9.47 25.80 -2.08
CA VAL A 148 -9.79 27.16 -2.58
C VAL A 148 -9.91 28.11 -1.39
N ASP A 149 -9.35 29.29 -1.48
CA ASP A 149 -9.40 30.33 -0.43
C ASP A 149 -8.99 29.82 0.96
N LYS A 150 -7.93 29.01 1.02
CA LYS A 150 -7.42 28.35 2.24
C LYS A 150 -8.40 27.38 2.91
N GLN A 151 -9.39 26.89 2.17
CA GLN A 151 -10.33 25.87 2.62
C GLN A 151 -10.19 24.61 1.77
N VAL A 152 -10.27 23.46 2.43
CA VAL A 152 -10.27 22.12 1.82
C VAL A 152 -11.52 21.40 2.29
N TYR A 153 -12.28 20.85 1.35
CA TYR A 153 -13.52 20.14 1.65
C TYR A 153 -13.32 18.64 1.40
N TYR A 154 -13.40 17.83 2.46
CA TYR A 154 -13.32 16.37 2.40
C TYR A 154 -14.63 15.76 1.87
N LYS A 155 -14.95 16.07 0.61
CA LYS A 155 -16.21 15.67 -0.03
C LYS A 155 -16.32 14.16 -0.29
N GLU A 156 -15.17 13.46 -0.30
CA GLU A 156 -15.10 12.00 -0.38
C GLU A 156 -15.58 11.31 0.90
N GLY A 157 -15.74 12.04 2.00
CA GLY A 157 -16.21 11.50 3.27
C GLY A 157 -15.33 10.37 3.79
N ILE A 158 -15.92 9.22 4.10
CA ILE A 158 -15.21 8.03 4.61
C ILE A 158 -14.52 7.20 3.53
N PHE A 159 -14.71 7.54 2.25
CA PHE A 159 -14.17 6.80 1.11
C PHE A 159 -12.73 7.27 0.78
N VAL A 160 -11.81 7.01 1.69
CA VAL A 160 -10.40 7.33 1.56
C VAL A 160 -9.58 6.06 1.38
N GLY A 161 -8.52 6.11 0.57
CA GLY A 161 -7.61 4.99 0.32
C GLY A 161 -8.35 3.74 -0.18
N TYR A 162 -8.02 2.55 0.33
CA TYR A 162 -8.60 1.29 -0.12
C TYR A 162 -10.13 1.25 0.00
N ARG A 163 -10.73 2.00 0.93
CA ARG A 163 -12.20 2.09 1.06
C ARG A 163 -12.83 2.64 -0.22
N HIS A 164 -12.21 3.68 -0.82
CA HIS A 164 -12.60 4.20 -2.12
C HIS A 164 -12.36 3.17 -3.23
N PHE A 165 -11.12 2.67 -3.35
CA PHE A 165 -10.72 1.78 -4.44
C PHE A 165 -11.58 0.51 -4.49
N ASP A 166 -11.79 -0.14 -3.34
CA ASP A 166 -12.58 -1.36 -3.24
C ASP A 166 -14.07 -1.13 -3.53
N THR A 167 -14.65 -0.05 -2.95
CA THR A 167 -16.08 0.23 -3.05
C THR A 167 -16.46 0.67 -4.46
N HIS A 168 -15.68 1.55 -5.07
CA HIS A 168 -15.92 2.07 -6.41
C HIS A 168 -15.26 1.24 -7.52
N LYS A 169 -14.60 0.14 -7.18
CA LYS A 169 -13.96 -0.79 -8.13
C LYS A 169 -12.91 -0.11 -9.01
N VAL A 170 -12.19 0.84 -8.43
CA VAL A 170 -11.05 1.49 -9.09
C VAL A 170 -9.82 0.60 -8.92
N LYS A 171 -9.15 0.26 -10.01
CA LYS A 171 -7.97 -0.62 -9.96
C LYS A 171 -6.74 0.17 -9.51
N PRO A 172 -6.14 -0.12 -8.33
CA PRO A 172 -4.91 0.51 -7.91
C PRO A 172 -3.69 0.02 -8.69
N LEU A 173 -2.58 0.73 -8.58
CA LEU A 173 -1.26 0.22 -8.99
C LEU A 173 -0.80 -0.87 -8.00
N PHE A 174 -0.84 -0.55 -6.70
CA PHE A 174 -0.65 -1.49 -5.61
C PHE A 174 -1.73 -1.27 -4.55
N PRO A 175 -2.48 -2.31 -4.16
CA PRO A 175 -3.52 -2.17 -3.14
C PRO A 175 -2.92 -1.96 -1.75
N PHE A 176 -3.72 -1.41 -0.84
CA PHE A 176 -3.39 -1.38 0.58
C PHE A 176 -3.09 -2.78 1.11
N GLY A 177 -2.08 -2.92 1.94
CA GLY A 177 -1.67 -4.21 2.49
C GLY A 177 -0.86 -5.09 1.53
N PHE A 178 -0.53 -4.63 0.31
CA PHE A 178 0.30 -5.36 -0.64
C PHE A 178 1.76 -5.42 -0.19
N GLY A 179 2.42 -6.55 -0.44
CA GLY A 179 3.85 -6.74 -0.25
C GLY A 179 4.25 -8.16 -0.60
N LEU A 180 5.41 -8.31 -1.24
CA LEU A 180 5.96 -9.59 -1.68
C LEU A 180 7.00 -10.12 -0.69
N SER A 181 7.32 -11.40 -0.82
CA SER A 181 8.33 -12.10 -0.04
C SER A 181 9.22 -12.94 -0.98
N TYR A 182 10.42 -13.30 -0.53
CA TYR A 182 11.29 -14.26 -1.22
C TYR A 182 10.89 -15.72 -0.97
N THR A 183 9.77 -15.94 -0.28
CA THR A 183 9.12 -17.24 -0.12
C THR A 183 7.66 -17.16 -0.51
N THR A 184 6.95 -18.26 -0.47
CA THR A 184 5.52 -18.34 -0.82
C THR A 184 4.71 -18.88 0.35
N PHE A 185 3.49 -18.39 0.50
CA PHE A 185 2.57 -18.80 1.54
C PHE A 185 1.28 -19.36 0.95
N CYS A 186 0.78 -20.43 1.56
CA CYS A 186 -0.52 -21.00 1.26
C CYS A 186 -1.46 -20.75 2.42
N TYR A 187 -2.66 -20.29 2.12
CA TYR A 187 -3.75 -20.12 3.06
C TYR A 187 -4.70 -21.32 2.96
N SER A 188 -5.05 -21.94 4.09
CA SER A 188 -6.11 -22.95 4.11
C SER A 188 -7.48 -22.29 3.87
N LYS A 189 -8.53 -23.12 3.70
CA LYS A 189 -9.90 -22.61 3.76
C LYS A 189 -10.16 -22.03 5.15
N PRO A 190 -10.59 -20.75 5.27
CA PRO A 190 -10.91 -20.15 6.56
C PRO A 190 -12.06 -20.89 7.25
N ARG A 191 -12.07 -20.83 8.57
CA ARG A 191 -13.08 -21.43 9.45
C ARG A 191 -13.69 -20.32 10.33
N ILE A 192 -14.95 -20.48 10.68
CA ILE A 192 -15.67 -19.63 11.61
C ILE A 192 -16.30 -20.48 12.72
N SER A 193 -16.23 -20.01 13.96
CA SER A 193 -16.71 -20.76 15.12
C SER A 193 -18.24 -20.81 15.21
N ALA A 194 -18.94 -19.80 14.67
CA ALA A 194 -20.39 -19.72 14.61
C ALA A 194 -20.83 -18.89 13.40
N THR A 195 -22.03 -19.13 12.91
CA THR A 195 -22.64 -18.35 11.80
C THR A 195 -23.58 -17.26 12.30
N SER A 196 -23.70 -17.08 13.61
CA SER A 196 -24.50 -16.03 14.25
C SER A 196 -23.78 -15.50 15.48
N LEU A 197 -23.76 -14.18 15.63
CA LEU A 197 -23.24 -13.43 16.76
C LEU A 197 -24.40 -12.67 17.39
N LYS A 198 -24.56 -12.74 18.71
CA LYS A 198 -25.65 -12.07 19.43
C LYS A 198 -25.12 -11.14 20.52
N GLY A 199 -25.66 -9.92 20.56
CA GLY A 199 -25.35 -8.93 21.58
C GLY A 199 -23.86 -8.68 21.74
N ASP A 200 -23.35 -8.85 22.95
CA ASP A 200 -21.94 -8.67 23.30
C ASP A 200 -21.11 -9.98 23.22
N GLY A 201 -21.65 -11.02 22.58
CA GLY A 201 -20.91 -12.25 22.31
C GLY A 201 -19.75 -12.07 21.35
N THR A 202 -18.99 -13.14 21.14
CA THR A 202 -17.87 -13.16 20.17
C THR A 202 -17.94 -14.40 19.30
N LEU A 203 -17.34 -14.30 18.12
CA LEU A 203 -17.03 -15.44 17.26
C LEU A 203 -15.58 -15.36 16.77
N THR A 204 -15.01 -16.50 16.39
CA THR A 204 -13.62 -16.57 15.95
C THR A 204 -13.56 -16.93 14.47
N VAL A 205 -12.80 -16.17 13.69
CA VAL A 205 -12.35 -16.52 12.33
C VAL A 205 -10.92 -17.00 12.41
N SER A 206 -10.62 -18.17 11.83
CA SER A 206 -9.29 -18.75 11.83
C SER A 206 -8.88 -19.26 10.46
N VAL A 207 -7.57 -19.24 10.19
CA VAL A 207 -6.96 -19.74 8.95
C VAL A 207 -5.57 -20.30 9.24
N ASP A 208 -5.18 -21.39 8.57
CA ASP A 208 -3.84 -21.92 8.68
C ASP A 208 -2.97 -21.35 7.56
N ILE A 209 -1.80 -20.83 7.92
CA ILE A 209 -0.82 -20.26 6.99
C ILE A 209 0.37 -21.20 6.95
N LYS A 210 0.71 -21.67 5.75
CA LYS A 210 1.87 -22.55 5.53
C LYS A 210 2.90 -21.86 4.65
N ASN A 211 4.16 -21.86 5.07
CA ASN A 211 5.27 -21.49 4.20
C ASN A 211 5.56 -22.65 3.23
N THR A 212 5.25 -22.44 1.96
CA THR A 212 5.42 -23.45 0.90
C THR A 212 6.72 -23.27 0.10
N GLY A 213 7.48 -22.22 0.40
CA GLY A 213 8.75 -21.95 -0.27
C GLY A 213 9.95 -22.55 0.47
N LYS A 214 11.14 -22.15 0.05
CA LYS A 214 12.42 -22.70 0.53
C LYS A 214 13.17 -21.79 1.52
N ARG A 215 12.61 -20.64 1.86
CA ARG A 215 13.20 -19.65 2.78
C ARG A 215 12.25 -19.40 3.95
N ALA A 216 12.80 -19.11 5.12
CA ALA A 216 12.02 -18.56 6.22
C ALA A 216 11.43 -17.21 5.80
N GLY A 217 10.23 -16.91 6.27
CA GLY A 217 9.58 -15.64 5.94
C GLY A 217 8.41 -15.34 6.83
N LYS A 218 8.01 -14.07 6.80
CA LYS A 218 6.88 -13.58 7.59
C LYS A 218 5.74 -13.22 6.66
N GLU A 219 4.53 -13.63 7.02
CA GLU A 219 3.29 -13.23 6.33
C GLU A 219 2.42 -12.40 7.26
N ILE A 220 1.73 -11.41 6.70
CA ILE A 220 0.74 -10.60 7.42
C ILE A 220 -0.63 -10.97 6.91
N VAL A 221 -1.37 -11.69 7.74
CA VAL A 221 -2.77 -12.07 7.49
C VAL A 221 -3.67 -10.91 7.88
N GLN A 222 -4.58 -10.51 7.00
CA GLN A 222 -5.46 -9.37 7.20
C GLN A 222 -6.91 -9.83 7.24
N LEU A 223 -7.65 -9.36 8.25
CA LEU A 223 -9.10 -9.57 8.36
C LEU A 223 -9.83 -8.28 8.00
N TYR A 224 -10.67 -8.35 6.98
CA TYR A 224 -11.62 -7.29 6.64
C TYR A 224 -13.03 -7.75 6.91
N ILE A 225 -13.89 -6.81 7.31
CA ILE A 225 -15.32 -7.07 7.54
C ILE A 225 -16.14 -6.04 6.75
N GLY A 226 -17.18 -6.52 6.08
CA GLY A 226 -18.15 -5.70 5.38
C GLY A 226 -19.58 -6.09 5.73
N GLU A 227 -20.43 -5.12 5.90
CA GLU A 227 -21.86 -5.31 6.09
C GLU A 227 -22.58 -5.46 4.72
N ARG A 228 -23.51 -6.39 4.63
CA ARG A 228 -24.36 -6.52 3.45
C ARG A 228 -25.57 -5.58 3.55
N ASN A 229 -25.79 -4.75 2.53
CA ASN A 229 -26.90 -3.81 2.46
C ASN A 229 -27.02 -2.88 3.69
N PRO A 230 -25.95 -2.12 4.00
CA PRO A 230 -25.92 -1.27 5.19
C PRO A 230 -27.01 -0.18 5.13
N ALA A 231 -27.57 0.18 6.30
CA ALA A 231 -28.61 1.21 6.42
C ALA A 231 -28.09 2.63 6.13
N GLU A 232 -26.82 2.87 6.36
CA GLU A 232 -26.08 4.08 5.97
C GLU A 232 -24.95 3.68 5.02
N GLU A 233 -24.54 4.61 4.15
CA GLU A 233 -23.49 4.35 3.18
C GLU A 233 -22.16 3.99 3.88
N ARG A 234 -21.59 2.83 3.55
CA ARG A 234 -20.37 2.29 4.15
C ARG A 234 -19.44 1.70 3.08
N PRO A 235 -18.13 1.64 3.37
CA PRO A 235 -17.18 0.94 2.51
C PRO A 235 -17.56 -0.54 2.33
N LEU A 236 -17.22 -1.09 1.17
CA LEU A 236 -17.43 -2.52 0.87
C LEU A 236 -16.91 -3.43 1.98
N LYS A 237 -15.75 -3.08 2.55
CA LYS A 237 -15.12 -3.75 3.69
C LYS A 237 -14.13 -2.84 4.38
N GLU A 238 -13.86 -3.12 5.64
CA GLU A 238 -12.90 -2.39 6.46
C GLU A 238 -11.94 -3.35 7.16
N LEU A 239 -10.65 -2.97 7.20
CA LEU A 239 -9.65 -3.71 7.99
C LEU A 239 -10.03 -3.67 9.47
N LYS A 240 -10.24 -4.82 10.08
CA LYS A 240 -10.62 -4.97 11.48
C LYS A 240 -9.57 -5.69 12.31
N GLY A 241 -8.65 -6.40 11.65
CA GLY A 241 -7.55 -7.08 12.34
C GLY A 241 -6.45 -7.49 11.38
N PHE A 242 -5.25 -7.65 11.91
CA PHE A 242 -4.13 -8.27 11.20
C PHE A 242 -3.20 -8.95 12.21
N ASP A 243 -2.52 -9.99 11.73
CA ASP A 243 -1.50 -10.68 12.53
C ASP A 243 -0.32 -11.07 11.64
N LYS A 244 0.88 -11.10 12.23
CA LYS A 244 2.13 -11.38 11.54
C LYS A 244 2.77 -12.64 12.07
N VAL A 245 2.81 -13.68 11.23
CA VAL A 245 3.41 -14.97 11.55
C VAL A 245 4.79 -15.11 10.93
N ASP A 246 5.72 -15.75 11.66
CA ASP A 246 7.08 -16.06 11.22
C ASP A 246 7.20 -17.58 11.01
N LEU A 247 7.46 -18.02 9.78
CA LEU A 247 7.36 -19.41 9.39
C LEU A 247 8.64 -19.90 8.72
N GLN A 248 9.17 -21.03 9.23
CA GLN A 248 10.21 -21.78 8.56
C GLN A 248 9.66 -22.49 7.31
N PRO A 249 10.51 -22.91 6.34
CA PRO A 249 10.07 -23.71 5.21
C PRO A 249 9.27 -24.96 5.66
N GLY A 250 8.05 -25.11 5.11
CA GLY A 250 7.15 -26.21 5.44
C GLY A 250 6.32 -26.02 6.71
N GLU A 251 6.65 -25.04 7.55
CA GLU A 251 5.93 -24.77 8.80
C GLU A 251 4.53 -24.22 8.53
N THR A 252 3.61 -24.57 9.43
CA THR A 252 2.22 -24.11 9.41
C THR A 252 1.85 -23.53 10.76
N GLN A 253 1.21 -22.36 10.78
CA GLN A 253 0.66 -21.74 11.98
C GLN A 253 -0.79 -21.31 11.74
N THR A 254 -1.63 -21.46 12.77
CA THR A 254 -3.01 -20.96 12.74
C THR A 254 -3.02 -19.51 13.21
N VAL A 255 -3.65 -18.65 12.42
CA VAL A 255 -4.01 -17.27 12.79
C VAL A 255 -5.49 -17.23 13.13
N SER A 256 -5.84 -16.56 14.20
CA SER A 256 -7.22 -16.43 14.68
C SER A 256 -7.54 -14.99 15.05
N PHE A 257 -8.73 -14.54 14.66
CA PHE A 257 -9.27 -13.23 14.99
C PHE A 257 -10.60 -13.41 15.72
N GLU A 258 -10.70 -12.81 16.89
CA GLU A 258 -11.96 -12.73 17.62
C GLU A 258 -12.74 -11.51 17.14
N ILE A 259 -13.98 -11.73 16.73
CA ILE A 259 -14.90 -10.69 16.24
C ILE A 259 -15.99 -10.47 17.29
N GLY A 260 -16.04 -9.27 17.81
CA GLY A 260 -17.11 -8.80 18.70
C GLY A 260 -17.85 -7.61 18.09
N LYS A 261 -18.87 -7.15 18.80
CA LYS A 261 -19.73 -6.01 18.42
C LYS A 261 -18.93 -4.76 18.00
N GLU A 262 -17.84 -4.45 18.70
CA GLU A 262 -17.03 -3.26 18.40
C GLU A 262 -16.46 -3.26 16.99
N MET A 263 -16.03 -4.43 16.47
CA MET A 263 -15.52 -4.56 15.11
C MET A 263 -16.58 -4.32 14.04
N LEU A 264 -17.86 -4.54 14.38
CA LEU A 264 -19.00 -4.37 13.48
C LEU A 264 -19.57 -2.95 13.54
N SER A 265 -19.30 -2.23 14.62
CA SER A 265 -19.86 -0.91 14.91
C SER A 265 -19.33 0.15 13.96
N TYR A 266 -20.18 1.13 13.67
CA TYR A 266 -19.86 2.35 12.94
C TYR A 266 -20.48 3.56 13.67
N PHE A 267 -19.94 4.75 13.43
CA PHE A 267 -20.52 5.98 13.92
C PHE A 267 -21.64 6.44 12.98
N SER A 268 -22.87 6.42 13.44
CA SER A 268 -24.03 6.89 12.67
C SER A 268 -24.16 8.41 12.76
N ALA A 269 -24.13 9.07 11.60
CA ALA A 269 -24.38 10.50 11.52
C ALA A 269 -25.83 10.89 11.89
N LYS A 270 -26.77 9.94 11.82
CA LYS A 270 -28.19 10.18 12.15
C LYS A 270 -28.44 10.16 13.66
N SER A 271 -27.86 9.18 14.38
CA SER A 271 -28.01 9.06 15.82
C SER A 271 -26.95 9.81 16.62
N HIS A 272 -25.87 10.25 15.98
CA HIS A 272 -24.67 10.82 16.61
C HIS A 272 -24.05 9.89 17.65
N ASP A 273 -24.05 8.57 17.37
CA ASP A 273 -23.54 7.57 18.30
C ASP A 273 -23.00 6.35 17.54
N TRP A 274 -22.18 5.53 18.23
CA TRP A 274 -21.73 4.25 17.72
C TRP A 274 -22.86 3.24 17.73
N THR A 275 -23.09 2.60 16.60
CA THR A 275 -24.15 1.61 16.43
C THR A 275 -23.68 0.42 15.61
N VAL A 276 -24.43 -0.66 15.68
CA VAL A 276 -24.32 -1.83 14.81
C VAL A 276 -25.74 -2.23 14.42
N ASP A 277 -25.94 -2.63 13.19
CA ASP A 277 -27.27 -3.05 12.71
C ASP A 277 -27.43 -4.58 12.83
N ASP A 278 -28.68 -5.02 13.04
CA ASP A 278 -29.05 -6.42 12.81
C ASP A 278 -28.90 -6.72 11.33
N ALA A 279 -27.80 -7.40 10.97
CA ALA A 279 -27.42 -7.53 9.58
C ALA A 279 -26.56 -8.78 9.33
N THR A 280 -26.40 -9.12 8.05
CA THR A 280 -25.43 -10.11 7.59
C THR A 280 -24.12 -9.45 7.25
N PHE A 281 -23.03 -10.00 7.77
CA PHE A 281 -21.67 -9.56 7.56
C PHE A 281 -20.85 -10.59 6.79
N ASP A 282 -19.89 -10.09 6.02
CA ASP A 282 -18.86 -10.90 5.40
C ASP A 282 -17.50 -10.62 6.05
N ALA A 283 -16.83 -11.69 6.48
CA ALA A 283 -15.46 -11.67 6.94
C ALA A 283 -14.55 -12.17 5.82
N TYR A 284 -13.58 -11.34 5.42
CA TYR A 284 -12.63 -11.64 4.37
C TYR A 284 -11.24 -11.84 4.99
N VAL A 285 -10.66 -13.02 4.78
CA VAL A 285 -9.26 -13.31 5.09
C VAL A 285 -8.43 -12.99 3.86
N CYS A 286 -7.47 -12.09 3.99
CA CYS A 286 -6.77 -11.49 2.86
C CYS A 286 -5.25 -11.43 3.08
N ALA A 287 -4.49 -11.38 1.97
CA ALA A 287 -3.07 -11.03 1.96
C ALA A 287 -2.84 -9.54 1.59
N SER A 288 -3.84 -8.88 1.04
CA SER A 288 -3.96 -7.43 0.82
C SER A 288 -5.44 -7.07 0.68
N SER A 289 -5.78 -5.78 0.54
CA SER A 289 -7.19 -5.38 0.35
C SER A 289 -7.83 -6.01 -0.89
N GLU A 290 -7.08 -6.33 -1.94
CA GLU A 290 -7.59 -6.99 -3.16
C GLU A 290 -7.31 -8.50 -3.21
N ASP A 291 -6.32 -9.00 -2.47
CA ASP A 291 -5.96 -10.42 -2.48
C ASP A 291 -6.77 -11.20 -1.42
N VAL A 292 -8.02 -11.51 -1.77
CA VAL A 292 -8.95 -12.26 -0.92
C VAL A 292 -8.67 -13.76 -0.99
N ARG A 293 -8.19 -14.34 0.10
CA ARG A 293 -7.86 -15.76 0.26
C ARG A 293 -9.04 -16.62 0.73
N GLY A 294 -10.05 -15.98 1.32
CA GLY A 294 -11.30 -16.64 1.66
C GLY A 294 -12.32 -15.69 2.24
N ARG A 295 -13.59 -16.08 2.15
CA ARG A 295 -14.74 -15.32 2.61
C ARG A 295 -15.65 -16.21 3.44
N LEU A 296 -16.12 -15.69 4.56
CA LEU A 296 -17.07 -16.30 5.47
C LEU A 296 -18.23 -15.33 5.70
N THR A 297 -19.39 -15.87 5.97
CA THR A 297 -20.60 -15.05 6.20
C THR A 297 -21.19 -15.41 7.56
N PHE A 298 -21.64 -14.42 8.29
CA PHE A 298 -22.33 -14.58 9.57
C PHE A 298 -23.35 -13.46 9.78
N ASP A 299 -24.32 -13.73 10.65
CA ASP A 299 -25.36 -12.77 11.02
C ASP A 299 -25.05 -12.17 12.40
N TYR A 300 -25.33 -10.89 12.56
CA TYR A 300 -25.33 -10.22 13.87
C TYR A 300 -26.78 -9.87 14.25
N GLN A 301 -27.11 -10.10 15.54
CA GLN A 301 -28.37 -9.74 16.18
C GLN A 301 -28.07 -9.02 17.51
N LYS A 302 -28.73 -7.88 17.73
CA LYS A 302 -28.64 -7.11 18.98
C LYS A 302 -29.07 -7.89 20.21
#